data_76f6c3024d96414e5da84ad08969f76a
#
_entry.id   76f6c3024d96414e5da84ad08969f76a
#
_cell.length_a   1.000
_cell.length_b   1.000
_cell.length_c   1.000
_cell.angle_alpha   90.00
_cell.angle_beta   90.00
_cell.angle_gamma   90.00
#
_symmetry.space_group_name_H-M   'P 1'
#
loop_
_entity.id
_entity.type
_entity.pdbx_description
1 polymer ?
#
loop_
_entity_poly.entity_id
_entity_poly.type
_entity_poly.pdbx_seq_one_letter_code
_entity_poly.pdbx_strand_id
1 'polypeptide(L)'
;MPPRERARRIAYIPQIHPPTFGYTVLDTVLMGTSRQMNAFRQPKAAQVRQAEEALGQVGAAHLRERNFAHLSGGEQQLVLIARALAQQAQVLMMDEPTSALDYGNQLRILQMVKRLAAQGYTVILSTHNPQHALTFADRLLVLHDGTAAALGRPAQVLTPALMETLYGVTVDFLDTASGPVLVPGAEGGGA
;
A
#
# COMPACT_ATOMS: atom_id res chain seq x y z
N MET A 1 21.90 5.24 9.13
CA MET A 1 20.77 5.99 9.69
C MET A 1 20.27 5.27 10.93
N PRO A 2 20.22 5.92 12.13
CA PRO A 2 19.75 5.31 13.36
C PRO A 2 18.26 4.90 13.28
N PRO A 3 17.82 3.85 14.02
CA PRO A 3 16.43 3.37 13.98
C PRO A 3 15.40 4.47 14.26
N ARG A 4 15.66 5.35 15.21
CA ARG A 4 14.78 6.48 15.55
C ARG A 4 14.63 7.48 14.39
N GLU A 5 15.69 7.70 13.62
CA GLU A 5 15.65 8.60 12.46
C GLU A 5 14.93 7.97 11.28
N ARG A 6 15.13 6.67 11.04
CA ARG A 6 14.35 5.91 10.04
C ARG A 6 12.84 6.00 10.33
N ALA A 7 12.47 5.71 11.58
CA ALA A 7 11.06 5.80 12.00
C ALA A 7 10.50 7.24 11.93
N ARG A 8 11.31 8.27 11.77
CA ARG A 8 10.84 9.63 11.50
C ARG A 8 10.50 9.88 10.04
N ARG A 9 11.11 9.17 9.14
CA ARG A 9 10.99 9.41 7.70
C ARG A 9 10.15 8.37 7.00
N ILE A 10 10.12 7.13 7.52
CA ILE A 10 9.49 6.00 6.86
C ILE A 10 8.49 5.35 7.80
N ALA A 11 7.25 5.23 7.36
CA ALA A 11 6.24 4.37 7.98
C ALA A 11 6.10 3.09 7.14
N TYR A 12 6.15 1.94 7.81
CA TYR A 12 6.08 0.64 7.15
C TYR A 12 4.75 -0.05 7.46
N ILE A 13 4.12 -0.58 6.42
CA ILE A 13 2.87 -1.33 6.46
C ILE A 13 3.17 -2.72 5.91
N PRO A 14 3.32 -3.75 6.76
CA PRO A 14 3.61 -5.12 6.36
C PRO A 14 2.37 -5.80 5.74
N GLN A 15 2.59 -6.84 4.96
CA GLN A 15 1.55 -7.65 4.32
C GLN A 15 0.68 -8.40 5.34
N ILE A 16 1.30 -8.96 6.39
CA ILE A 16 0.62 -9.76 7.42
C ILE A 16 0.60 -8.98 8.74
N HIS A 17 -0.57 -8.89 9.33
CA HIS A 17 -0.77 -8.32 10.66
C HIS A 17 -1.25 -9.41 11.60
N PRO A 18 -0.50 -9.73 12.66
CA PRO A 18 -1.02 -10.60 13.71
C PRO A 18 -2.28 -9.94 14.30
N PRO A 19 -3.33 -10.72 14.57
CA PRO A 19 -4.55 -10.18 15.17
C PRO A 19 -4.22 -9.51 16.50
N THR A 20 -4.51 -8.21 16.60
CA THR A 20 -4.30 -7.44 17.82
C THR A 20 -5.56 -7.60 18.66
N PHE A 21 -5.58 -8.62 19.54
CA PHE A 21 -6.73 -8.91 20.38
C PHE A 21 -7.06 -7.75 21.32
N GLY A 22 -8.34 -7.33 21.31
CA GLY A 22 -8.90 -6.41 22.31
C GLY A 22 -8.66 -4.91 22.05
N TYR A 23 -7.99 -4.51 20.97
CA TYR A 23 -7.79 -3.10 20.64
C TYR A 23 -8.88 -2.56 19.74
N THR A 24 -9.31 -1.32 20.03
CA THR A 24 -10.16 -0.57 19.10
C THR A 24 -9.36 -0.08 17.88
N VAL A 25 -10.07 0.33 16.85
CA VAL A 25 -9.46 1.00 15.69
C VAL A 25 -8.66 2.23 16.14
N LEU A 26 -9.23 3.05 17.04
CA LEU A 26 -8.54 4.22 17.56
C LEU A 26 -7.24 3.84 18.29
N ASP A 27 -7.25 2.81 19.15
CA ASP A 27 -6.05 2.32 19.84
C ASP A 27 -4.98 1.89 18.85
N THR A 28 -5.39 1.16 17.82
CA THR A 28 -4.49 0.68 16.75
C THR A 28 -3.82 1.85 16.02
N VAL A 29 -4.56 2.91 15.71
CA VAL A 29 -4.01 4.09 15.04
C VAL A 29 -3.14 4.92 15.98
N LEU A 30 -3.49 5.02 17.26
CA LEU A 30 -2.70 5.68 18.29
C LEU A 30 -1.30 5.06 18.45
N MET A 31 -1.12 3.77 18.18
CA MET A 31 0.21 3.14 18.17
C MET A 31 1.14 3.82 17.15
N GLY A 32 0.63 4.39 16.07
CA GLY A 32 1.41 5.20 15.11
C GLY A 32 2.01 6.46 15.75
N THR A 33 1.36 7.03 16.77
CA THR A 33 1.82 8.21 17.48
C THR A 33 2.83 7.90 18.61
N SER A 34 3.11 6.60 18.88
CA SER A 34 3.89 6.12 20.02
C SER A 34 5.32 6.70 20.11
N ARG A 35 5.86 7.16 18.99
CA ARG A 35 7.13 7.92 18.95
C ARG A 35 7.16 9.16 19.82
N GLN A 36 5.99 9.73 20.12
CA GLN A 36 5.80 10.93 20.93
C GLN A 36 5.43 10.57 22.38
N MET A 37 5.31 9.26 22.68
CA MET A 37 4.89 8.75 23.98
C MET A 37 6.06 8.13 24.75
N ASN A 38 6.16 8.45 26.04
CA ASN A 38 6.82 7.58 27.00
C ASN A 38 5.90 6.36 27.22
N ALA A 39 6.45 5.15 27.22
CA ALA A 39 5.73 3.86 27.21
C ALA A 39 4.67 3.66 28.31
N PHE A 40 4.57 4.54 29.28
CA PHE A 40 3.67 4.45 30.45
C PHE A 40 2.71 5.63 30.60
N ARG A 41 2.54 6.49 29.58
CA ARG A 41 1.61 7.62 29.66
C ARG A 41 0.40 7.41 28.77
N GLN A 42 -0.77 7.79 29.28
CA GLN A 42 -1.98 7.86 28.47
C GLN A 42 -1.82 8.80 27.27
N PRO A 43 -2.45 8.51 26.12
CA PRO A 43 -2.42 9.39 24.96
C PRO A 43 -2.90 10.79 25.32
N LYS A 44 -2.18 11.81 24.87
CA LYS A 44 -2.62 13.20 25.03
C LYS A 44 -3.72 13.53 24.01
N ALA A 45 -4.56 14.52 24.29
CA ALA A 45 -5.61 14.97 23.39
C ALA A 45 -5.10 15.31 21.97
N ALA A 46 -3.86 15.81 21.83
CA ALA A 46 -3.25 16.07 20.53
C ALA A 46 -2.99 14.78 19.71
N GLN A 47 -2.61 13.68 20.36
CA GLN A 47 -2.37 12.39 19.72
C GLN A 47 -3.69 11.72 19.29
N VAL A 48 -4.73 11.88 20.11
CA VAL A 48 -6.08 11.41 19.76
C VAL A 48 -6.58 12.14 18.51
N ARG A 49 -6.48 13.47 18.46
CA ARG A 49 -6.84 14.25 17.27
C ARG A 49 -6.04 13.82 16.03
N GLN A 50 -4.73 13.63 16.18
CA GLN A 50 -3.87 13.15 15.09
C GLN A 50 -4.31 11.78 14.56
N ALA A 51 -4.69 10.87 15.44
CA ALA A 51 -5.21 9.55 15.03
C ALA A 51 -6.58 9.66 14.34
N GLU A 52 -7.47 10.53 14.84
CA GLU A 52 -8.78 10.79 14.23
C GLU A 52 -8.65 11.45 12.85
N GLU A 53 -7.75 12.41 12.69
CA GLU A 53 -7.43 13.03 11.41
C GLU A 53 -6.90 11.98 10.40
N ALA A 54 -6.02 11.09 10.84
CA ALA A 54 -5.51 10.01 10.00
C ALA A 54 -6.63 9.04 9.58
N LEU A 55 -7.54 8.67 10.49
CA LEU A 55 -8.74 7.88 10.15
C LEU A 55 -9.64 8.61 9.15
N GLY A 56 -9.81 9.92 9.31
CA GLY A 56 -10.56 10.76 8.37
C GLY A 56 -9.96 10.74 6.96
N GLN A 57 -8.63 10.85 6.84
CA GLN A 57 -7.93 10.84 5.55
C GLN A 57 -8.15 9.56 4.74
N VAL A 58 -8.29 8.42 5.40
CA VAL A 58 -8.56 7.13 4.75
C VAL A 58 -10.05 6.77 4.67
N GLY A 59 -10.95 7.63 5.19
CA GLY A 59 -12.38 7.39 5.20
C GLY A 59 -12.87 6.37 6.23
N ALA A 60 -12.05 6.05 7.24
CA ALA A 60 -12.34 5.04 8.26
C ALA A 60 -12.77 5.62 9.63
N ALA A 61 -13.11 6.92 9.71
CA ALA A 61 -13.47 7.58 10.97
C ALA A 61 -14.68 6.92 11.67
N HIS A 62 -15.64 6.37 10.91
CA HIS A 62 -16.81 5.68 11.42
C HIS A 62 -16.52 4.35 12.12
N LEU A 63 -15.29 3.82 11.96
CA LEU A 63 -14.85 2.56 12.54
C LEU A 63 -14.14 2.74 13.89
N ARG A 64 -13.90 3.98 14.36
CA ARG A 64 -12.97 4.30 15.46
C ARG A 64 -13.16 3.46 16.73
N GLU A 65 -14.42 3.17 17.10
CA GLU A 65 -14.76 2.43 18.33
C GLU A 65 -14.90 0.91 18.09
N ARG A 66 -14.83 0.46 16.84
CA ARG A 66 -14.93 -0.97 16.53
C ARG A 66 -13.66 -1.71 16.94
N ASN A 67 -13.84 -2.97 17.29
CA ASN A 67 -12.68 -3.85 17.51
C ASN A 67 -11.99 -4.14 16.17
N PHE A 68 -10.68 -3.89 16.11
CA PHE A 68 -9.87 -4.07 14.90
C PHE A 68 -9.94 -5.50 14.35
N ALA A 69 -9.97 -6.51 15.24
CA ALA A 69 -10.03 -7.92 14.84
C ALA A 69 -11.34 -8.33 14.15
N HIS A 70 -12.42 -7.54 14.32
CA HIS A 70 -13.73 -7.82 13.72
C HIS A 70 -13.98 -7.05 12.42
N LEU A 71 -12.98 -6.36 11.90
CA LEU A 71 -13.07 -5.65 10.63
C LEU A 71 -12.84 -6.59 9.44
N SER A 72 -13.42 -6.25 8.29
CA SER A 72 -13.06 -6.88 7.01
C SER A 72 -11.58 -6.59 6.65
N GLY A 73 -10.97 -7.41 5.81
CA GLY A 73 -9.57 -7.23 5.40
C GLY A 73 -9.31 -5.84 4.79
N GLY A 74 -10.25 -5.32 3.98
CA GLY A 74 -10.15 -3.97 3.42
C GLY A 74 -10.22 -2.86 4.48
N GLU A 75 -11.13 -2.99 5.47
CA GLU A 75 -11.21 -2.05 6.59
C GLU A 75 -9.94 -2.11 7.46
N GLN A 76 -9.42 -3.31 7.74
CA GLN A 76 -8.15 -3.47 8.46
C GLN A 76 -7.01 -2.77 7.73
N GLN A 77 -6.92 -2.94 6.41
CA GLN A 77 -5.90 -2.29 5.60
C GLN A 77 -6.00 -0.76 5.66
N LEU A 78 -7.21 -0.19 5.60
CA LEU A 78 -7.43 1.26 5.79
C LEU A 78 -6.91 1.73 7.16
N VAL A 79 -7.22 1.00 8.23
CA VAL A 79 -6.77 1.33 9.59
C VAL A 79 -5.25 1.28 9.71
N LEU A 80 -4.59 0.32 9.06
CA LEU A 80 -3.13 0.22 9.07
C LEU A 80 -2.46 1.36 8.31
N ILE A 81 -3.08 1.80 7.22
CA ILE A 81 -2.62 2.99 6.51
C ILE A 81 -2.84 4.24 7.39
N ALA A 82 -4.00 4.37 8.07
CA ALA A 82 -4.22 5.45 9.04
C ALA A 82 -3.17 5.45 10.17
N ARG A 83 -2.79 4.28 10.70
CA ARG A 83 -1.72 4.15 11.68
C ARG A 83 -0.38 4.68 11.13
N ALA A 84 -0.06 4.37 9.88
CA ALA A 84 1.15 4.85 9.23
C ALA A 84 1.10 6.38 9.00
N LEU A 85 -0.04 6.94 8.63
CA LEU A 85 -0.25 8.38 8.49
C LEU A 85 -0.13 9.10 9.85
N ALA A 86 -0.68 8.51 10.93
CA ALA A 86 -0.54 9.02 12.29
C ALA A 86 0.92 9.06 12.78
N GLN A 87 1.84 8.36 12.13
CA GLN A 87 3.28 8.45 12.39
C GLN A 87 3.88 9.74 11.83
N GLN A 88 3.20 10.46 10.92
CA GLN A 88 3.66 11.69 10.26
C GLN A 88 4.99 11.50 9.50
N ALA A 89 5.21 10.33 8.93
CA ALA A 89 6.34 10.06 8.07
C ALA A 89 6.05 10.55 6.64
N GLN A 90 7.08 11.04 5.95
CA GLN A 90 6.93 11.49 4.56
C GLN A 90 6.93 10.35 3.56
N VAL A 91 7.51 9.21 3.92
CA VAL A 91 7.60 8.02 3.07
C VAL A 91 6.72 6.92 3.67
N LEU A 92 5.81 6.40 2.87
CA LEU A 92 4.97 5.24 3.18
C LEU A 92 5.51 4.04 2.41
N MET A 93 5.94 3.00 3.11
CA MET A 93 6.39 1.75 2.50
C MET A 93 5.37 0.66 2.80
N MET A 94 4.79 0.07 1.77
CA MET A 94 3.71 -0.91 1.85
C MET A 94 4.13 -2.21 1.19
N ASP A 95 4.01 -3.30 1.93
CA ASP A 95 4.33 -4.62 1.43
C ASP A 95 3.05 -5.33 1.00
N GLU A 96 2.87 -5.50 -0.31
CA GLU A 96 1.71 -6.11 -0.95
C GLU A 96 0.35 -5.68 -0.35
N PRO A 97 0.04 -4.37 -0.30
CA PRO A 97 -1.11 -3.86 0.46
C PRO A 97 -2.49 -4.32 -0.05
N THR A 98 -2.53 -5.05 -1.15
CA THR A 98 -3.76 -5.49 -1.81
C THR A 98 -3.88 -7.00 -1.98
N SER A 99 -2.88 -7.81 -1.62
CA SER A 99 -2.79 -9.23 -1.96
C SER A 99 -3.93 -10.09 -1.38
N ALA A 100 -4.44 -9.74 -0.20
CA ALA A 100 -5.50 -10.49 0.49
C ALA A 100 -6.91 -9.86 0.32
N LEU A 101 -7.08 -8.93 -0.62
CA LEU A 101 -8.32 -8.18 -0.79
C LEU A 101 -9.06 -8.61 -2.05
N ASP A 102 -10.40 -8.50 -2.01
CA ASP A 102 -11.22 -8.58 -3.22
C ASP A 102 -10.95 -7.40 -4.17
N TYR A 103 -11.33 -7.55 -5.42
CA TYR A 103 -11.06 -6.59 -6.48
C TYR A 103 -11.54 -5.17 -6.15
N GLY A 104 -12.71 -5.02 -5.55
CA GLY A 104 -13.26 -3.70 -5.19
C GLY A 104 -12.41 -3.00 -4.12
N ASN A 105 -12.00 -3.75 -3.09
CA ASN A 105 -11.14 -3.23 -2.04
C ASN A 105 -9.71 -2.96 -2.55
N GLN A 106 -9.16 -3.79 -3.45
CA GLN A 106 -7.88 -3.52 -4.11
C GLN A 106 -7.88 -2.13 -4.79
N LEU A 107 -8.90 -1.86 -5.62
CA LEU A 107 -9.01 -0.57 -6.31
C LEU A 107 -9.15 0.61 -5.35
N ARG A 108 -9.96 0.47 -4.28
CA ARG A 108 -10.12 1.52 -3.27
C ARG A 108 -8.80 1.86 -2.58
N ILE A 109 -8.01 0.85 -2.20
CA ILE A 109 -6.69 1.04 -1.59
C ILE A 109 -5.73 1.73 -2.58
N LEU A 110 -5.63 1.27 -3.83
CA LEU A 110 -4.73 1.85 -4.83
C LEU A 110 -5.11 3.29 -5.19
N GLN A 111 -6.41 3.59 -5.31
CA GLN A 111 -6.89 4.96 -5.52
C GLN A 111 -6.57 5.87 -4.33
N MET A 112 -6.69 5.35 -3.10
CA MET A 112 -6.31 6.10 -1.90
C MET A 112 -4.80 6.35 -1.89
N VAL A 113 -3.97 5.35 -2.19
CA VAL A 113 -2.51 5.50 -2.32
C VAL A 113 -2.15 6.59 -3.32
N LYS A 114 -2.82 6.62 -4.49
CA LYS A 114 -2.61 7.67 -5.48
C LYS A 114 -2.99 9.05 -4.96
N ARG A 115 -4.09 9.19 -4.19
CA ARG A 115 -4.45 10.46 -3.53
C ARG A 115 -3.40 10.89 -2.51
N LEU A 116 -2.84 9.97 -1.71
CA LEU A 116 -1.78 10.28 -0.76
C LEU A 116 -0.52 10.78 -1.47
N ALA A 117 -0.14 10.14 -2.58
CA ALA A 117 0.99 10.60 -3.40
C ALA A 117 0.74 12.03 -3.94
N ALA A 118 -0.47 12.34 -4.40
CA ALA A 118 -0.85 13.69 -4.84
C ALA A 118 -0.84 14.72 -3.71
N GLN A 119 -0.96 14.31 -2.46
CA GLN A 119 -0.85 15.15 -1.26
C GLN A 119 0.61 15.35 -0.80
N GLY A 120 1.59 14.79 -1.52
CA GLY A 120 3.02 14.99 -1.25
C GLY A 120 3.70 13.84 -0.48
N TYR A 121 3.00 12.75 -0.20
CA TYR A 121 3.65 11.55 0.33
C TYR A 121 4.45 10.84 -0.75
N THR A 122 5.64 10.36 -0.42
CA THR A 122 6.34 9.39 -1.24
C THR A 122 5.85 7.99 -0.87
N VAL A 123 5.22 7.30 -1.81
CA VAL A 123 4.71 5.95 -1.57
C VAL A 123 5.54 4.94 -2.35
N ILE A 124 6.03 3.93 -1.64
CA ILE A 124 6.72 2.77 -2.20
C ILE A 124 5.88 1.56 -1.84
N LEU A 125 5.41 0.81 -2.83
CA LEU A 125 4.66 -0.42 -2.59
C LEU A 125 5.23 -1.58 -3.41
N SER A 126 5.24 -2.77 -2.83
CA SER A 126 5.47 -4.01 -3.56
C SER A 126 4.15 -4.53 -4.14
N THR A 127 4.20 -5.13 -5.29
CA THR A 127 3.07 -5.85 -5.91
C THR A 127 3.58 -6.91 -6.86
N HIS A 128 2.86 -8.02 -6.96
CA HIS A 128 3.05 -9.04 -8.00
C HIS A 128 2.06 -8.87 -9.16
N ASN A 129 1.20 -7.83 -9.13
CA ASN A 129 0.21 -7.58 -10.17
C ASN A 129 0.72 -6.47 -11.13
N PRO A 130 1.14 -6.81 -12.36
CA PRO A 130 1.67 -5.84 -13.31
C PRO A 130 0.64 -4.80 -13.75
N GLN A 131 -0.66 -5.15 -13.79
CA GLN A 131 -1.72 -4.20 -14.11
C GLN A 131 -1.86 -3.10 -13.06
N HIS A 132 -1.64 -3.42 -11.77
CA HIS A 132 -1.61 -2.40 -10.72
C HIS A 132 -0.46 -1.40 -10.95
N ALA A 133 0.72 -1.88 -11.32
CA ALA A 133 1.85 -1.02 -11.65
C ALA A 133 1.55 -0.13 -12.87
N LEU A 134 0.98 -0.69 -13.94
CA LEU A 134 0.59 0.06 -15.15
C LEU A 134 -0.39 1.21 -14.83
N THR A 135 -1.37 0.93 -13.96
CA THR A 135 -2.49 1.86 -13.73
C THR A 135 -2.17 2.92 -12.66
N PHE A 136 -1.39 2.56 -11.64
CA PHE A 136 -1.29 3.39 -10.44
C PHE A 136 0.12 3.91 -10.14
N ALA A 137 1.19 3.30 -10.67
CA ALA A 137 2.55 3.71 -10.37
C ALA A 137 3.09 4.76 -11.34
N ASP A 138 3.84 5.74 -10.82
CA ASP A 138 4.60 6.70 -11.63
C ASP A 138 5.93 6.11 -12.09
N ARG A 139 6.53 5.24 -11.27
CA ARG A 139 7.78 4.53 -11.54
C ARG A 139 7.69 3.09 -11.06
N LEU A 140 8.33 2.21 -11.82
CA LEU A 140 8.40 0.77 -11.54
C LEU A 140 9.87 0.34 -11.45
N LEU A 141 10.20 -0.34 -10.35
CA LEU A 141 11.42 -1.14 -10.22
C LEU A 141 11.03 -2.61 -10.29
N VAL A 142 11.58 -3.33 -11.26
CA VAL A 142 11.40 -4.77 -11.39
C VAL A 142 12.57 -5.49 -10.74
N LEU A 143 12.25 -6.41 -9.84
CA LEU A 143 13.22 -7.30 -9.20
C LEU A 143 13.02 -8.71 -9.75
N HIS A 144 14.10 -9.32 -10.21
CA HIS A 144 14.11 -10.71 -10.71
C HIS A 144 15.42 -11.36 -10.30
N ASP A 145 15.36 -12.57 -9.78
CA ASP A 145 16.51 -13.36 -9.30
C ASP A 145 17.46 -12.56 -8.37
N GLY A 146 16.88 -11.80 -7.45
CA GLY A 146 17.62 -11.02 -6.47
C GLY A 146 18.32 -9.78 -7.03
N THR A 147 18.10 -9.43 -8.29
CA THR A 147 18.68 -8.26 -8.95
C THR A 147 17.64 -7.29 -9.48
N ALA A 148 18.02 -6.03 -9.72
CA ALA A 148 17.18 -5.05 -10.39
C ALA A 148 17.22 -5.30 -11.90
N ALA A 149 16.14 -5.88 -12.44
CA ALA A 149 16.05 -6.19 -13.87
C ALA A 149 15.71 -4.97 -14.72
N ALA A 150 14.86 -4.06 -14.21
CA ALA A 150 14.48 -2.85 -14.94
C ALA A 150 14.02 -1.74 -13.97
N LEU A 151 14.15 -0.48 -14.39
CA LEU A 151 13.68 0.71 -13.67
C LEU A 151 13.22 1.76 -14.67
N GLY A 152 11.97 2.24 -14.53
CA GLY A 152 11.45 3.29 -15.43
C GLY A 152 9.97 3.57 -15.23
N ARG A 153 9.34 4.17 -16.22
CA ARG A 153 7.88 4.31 -16.25
C ARG A 153 7.25 2.95 -16.57
N PRO A 154 6.13 2.55 -15.91
CA PRO A 154 5.55 1.23 -16.11
C PRO A 154 5.32 0.86 -17.57
N ALA A 155 4.72 1.74 -18.37
CA ALA A 155 4.46 1.49 -19.79
C ALA A 155 5.72 1.35 -20.67
N GLN A 156 6.89 1.79 -20.20
CA GLN A 156 8.17 1.62 -20.88
C GLN A 156 8.91 0.37 -20.44
N VAL A 157 8.71 -0.03 -19.21
CA VAL A 157 9.40 -1.15 -18.56
C VAL A 157 8.68 -2.47 -18.81
N LEU A 158 7.35 -2.49 -18.66
CA LEU A 158 6.55 -3.68 -18.87
C LEU A 158 6.39 -3.92 -20.38
N THR A 159 7.11 -4.88 -20.90
CA THR A 159 7.07 -5.33 -22.30
C THR A 159 6.65 -6.79 -22.36
N PRO A 160 6.12 -7.30 -23.49
CA PRO A 160 5.80 -8.73 -23.65
C PRO A 160 7.00 -9.61 -23.31
N ALA A 161 8.20 -9.27 -23.78
CA ALA A 161 9.43 -10.04 -23.49
C ALA A 161 9.77 -10.06 -21.99
N LEU A 162 9.59 -8.95 -21.27
CA LEU A 162 9.80 -8.92 -19.83
C LEU A 162 8.76 -9.76 -19.09
N MET A 163 7.50 -9.72 -19.53
CA MET A 163 6.41 -10.53 -18.95
C MET A 163 6.67 -12.03 -19.13
N GLU A 164 7.16 -12.43 -20.31
CA GLU A 164 7.59 -13.80 -20.54
C GLU A 164 8.75 -14.21 -19.62
N THR A 165 9.74 -13.32 -19.44
CA THR A 165 10.88 -13.57 -18.53
C THR A 165 10.43 -13.72 -17.07
N LEU A 166 9.50 -12.87 -16.61
CA LEU A 166 9.09 -12.82 -15.20
C LEU A 166 8.08 -13.91 -14.83
N TYR A 167 7.16 -14.21 -15.75
CA TYR A 167 5.96 -15.04 -15.46
C TYR A 167 5.83 -16.25 -16.36
N GLY A 168 6.64 -16.37 -17.43
CA GLY A 168 6.54 -17.47 -18.39
C GLY A 168 5.26 -17.43 -19.24
N VAL A 169 4.68 -16.25 -19.46
CA VAL A 169 3.40 -16.09 -20.19
C VAL A 169 3.52 -15.07 -21.29
N THR A 170 2.87 -15.34 -22.41
CA THR A 170 2.71 -14.36 -23.51
C THR A 170 1.56 -13.42 -23.21
N VAL A 171 1.80 -12.12 -23.36
CA VAL A 171 0.80 -11.08 -23.12
C VAL A 171 0.84 -10.02 -24.21
N ASP A 172 -0.32 -9.39 -24.44
CA ASP A 172 -0.47 -8.21 -25.27
C ASP A 172 -0.87 -6.99 -24.43
N PHE A 173 -0.56 -5.80 -24.92
CA PHE A 173 -0.97 -4.54 -24.31
C PHE A 173 -1.95 -3.84 -25.23
N LEU A 174 -3.16 -3.59 -24.72
CA LEU A 174 -4.21 -2.86 -25.42
C LEU A 174 -4.31 -1.44 -24.86
N ASP A 175 -4.24 -0.45 -25.73
CA ASP A 175 -4.49 0.92 -25.36
C ASP A 175 -5.98 1.18 -25.15
N THR A 176 -6.33 1.73 -24.00
CA THR A 176 -7.68 2.14 -23.66
C THR A 176 -7.72 3.62 -23.28
N ALA A 177 -8.92 4.19 -23.21
CA ALA A 177 -9.11 5.56 -22.74
C ALA A 177 -8.55 5.80 -21.31
N SER A 178 -8.41 4.74 -20.51
CA SER A 178 -7.88 4.77 -19.14
C SER A 178 -6.40 4.40 -19.04
N GLY A 179 -5.72 4.19 -20.17
CA GLY A 179 -4.33 3.75 -20.26
C GLY A 179 -4.19 2.30 -20.74
N PRO A 180 -2.96 1.77 -20.81
CA PRO A 180 -2.70 0.44 -21.31
C PRO A 180 -3.24 -0.64 -20.36
N VAL A 181 -3.84 -1.67 -20.94
CA VAL A 181 -4.35 -2.86 -20.24
C VAL A 181 -3.61 -4.08 -20.75
N LEU A 182 -3.19 -4.91 -19.81
CA LEU A 182 -2.52 -6.18 -20.09
C LEU A 182 -3.58 -7.26 -20.29
N VAL A 183 -3.50 -7.98 -21.41
CA VAL A 183 -4.37 -9.08 -21.75
C VAL A 183 -3.55 -10.32 -22.08
N PRO A 184 -4.10 -11.54 -21.91
CA PRO A 184 -3.44 -12.74 -22.39
C PRO A 184 -3.15 -12.62 -23.89
N GLY A 185 -1.93 -12.86 -24.31
CA GLY A 185 -1.53 -12.96 -25.71
C GLY A 185 -2.11 -14.23 -26.33
N ALA A 186 -2.29 -14.24 -27.66
CA ALA A 186 -2.62 -15.45 -28.38
C ALA A 186 -1.47 -16.46 -28.14
N GLU A 187 -1.80 -17.64 -27.63
CA GLU A 187 -0.85 -18.76 -27.66
C GLU A 187 -0.45 -18.95 -29.12
N GLY A 188 0.86 -18.81 -29.40
CA GLY A 188 1.37 -19.10 -30.73
C GLY A 188 0.97 -20.53 -31.08
N GLY A 189 -0.01 -20.66 -32.00
CA GLY A 189 -0.46 -21.94 -32.48
C GLY A 189 0.73 -22.73 -33.00
N GLY A 190 1.27 -23.58 -32.14
CA GLY A 190 2.24 -24.60 -32.54
C GLY A 190 1.49 -25.58 -33.44
N ALA A 191 1.75 -25.44 -34.73
CA ALA A 191 1.43 -26.46 -35.70
C ALA A 191 2.45 -27.59 -35.62
#